data_260948262c978d99f732bf2c5638889d
#
_entry.id   260948262c978d99f732bf2c5638889d
#
_cell.length_a   1.000
_cell.length_b   1.000
_cell.length_c   1.000
_cell.angle_alpha   90.00
_cell.angle_beta   90.00
_cell.angle_gamma   90.00
#
_symmetry.space_group_name_H-M   'P 1'
#
loop_
_entity.id
_entity.type
_entity.pdbx_description
1 polymer ?
#
loop_
_entity_poly.entity_id
_entity_poly.type
_entity_poly.pdbx_seq_one_letter_code
_entity_poly.pdbx_strand_id
1 'polypeptide(L)'
;KLPLVKQTLRLLTEQLRAQDKVTLITYASGEKLVLPPTSGSQKQSILRAINGLQAGGATAGEQAIQLAYQEAEKAHIKNGINRILLATDGDFNVGITDFDTLKGMVAEKRKAGISLTTLGFGTGNYNERLMEQLADAGDGNYSYIDNPNEAKKVLQRQLSSTLATVAQDVKIQVEFNPATVKEYRLVGYENRLLKQEDFNNDNV
;
A
#
# COMPACT_ATOMS: atom_id res chain seq x y z
N LYS A 1 -10.52 -3.42 15.72
CA LYS A 1 -9.74 -3.20 14.49
C LYS A 1 -10.64 -3.24 13.25
N LEU A 2 -11.35 -4.34 12.93
CA LEU A 2 -12.21 -4.45 11.74
C LEU A 2 -13.23 -3.31 11.54
N PRO A 3 -13.93 -2.78 12.58
CA PRO A 3 -14.81 -1.63 12.40
C PRO A 3 -14.11 -0.40 11.82
N LEU A 4 -12.86 -0.14 12.24
CA LEU A 4 -12.05 0.97 11.74
C LEU A 4 -11.63 0.74 10.27
N VAL A 5 -11.24 -0.49 9.91
CA VAL A 5 -10.97 -0.87 8.50
C VAL A 5 -12.19 -0.63 7.63
N LYS A 6 -13.36 -1.12 8.04
CA LYS A 6 -14.63 -0.90 7.32
C LYS A 6 -14.95 0.59 7.17
N GLN A 7 -14.74 1.39 8.21
CA GLN A 7 -14.96 2.83 8.15
C GLN A 7 -14.01 3.51 7.16
N THR A 8 -12.72 3.14 7.18
CA THR A 8 -11.72 3.64 6.24
C THR A 8 -12.09 3.32 4.79
N LEU A 9 -12.48 2.06 4.51
CA LEU A 9 -12.90 1.63 3.18
C LEU A 9 -14.19 2.31 2.70
N ARG A 10 -15.12 2.63 3.61
CA ARG A 10 -16.33 3.41 3.28
C ARG A 10 -15.97 4.84 2.86
N LEU A 11 -15.09 5.51 3.61
CA LEU A 11 -14.61 6.85 3.26
C LEU A 11 -13.91 6.85 1.88
N LEU A 12 -13.12 5.81 1.59
CA LEU A 12 -12.51 5.65 0.28
C LEU A 12 -13.59 5.48 -0.81
N THR A 13 -14.61 4.66 -0.56
CA THR A 13 -15.69 4.40 -1.52
C THR A 13 -16.44 5.68 -1.90
N GLU A 14 -16.61 6.63 -0.98
CA GLU A 14 -17.27 7.91 -1.24
C GLU A 14 -16.51 8.74 -2.30
N GLN A 15 -15.19 8.62 -2.37
CA GLN A 15 -14.33 9.40 -3.28
C GLN A 15 -14.20 8.77 -4.67
N LEU A 16 -14.65 7.54 -4.87
CA LEU A 16 -14.56 6.84 -6.15
C LEU A 16 -15.40 7.52 -7.23
N ARG A 17 -14.86 7.58 -8.42
CA ARG A 17 -15.52 8.05 -9.65
C ARG A 17 -16.05 6.85 -10.43
N ALA A 18 -16.93 7.08 -11.41
CA ALA A 18 -17.52 6.03 -12.22
C ALA A 18 -16.50 5.19 -13.01
N GLN A 19 -15.40 5.82 -13.44
CA GLN A 19 -14.31 5.18 -14.18
C GLN A 19 -13.34 4.40 -13.29
N ASP A 20 -13.34 4.62 -11.97
CA ASP A 20 -12.50 3.88 -11.04
C ASP A 20 -13.06 2.47 -10.85
N LYS A 21 -12.19 1.50 -10.63
CA LYS A 21 -12.58 0.10 -10.36
C LYS A 21 -12.05 -0.33 -9.00
N VAL A 22 -12.84 -1.06 -8.25
CA VAL A 22 -12.47 -1.65 -6.96
C VAL A 22 -12.63 -3.16 -7.01
N THR A 23 -11.60 -3.84 -6.52
CA THR A 23 -11.61 -5.27 -6.23
C THR A 23 -11.39 -5.45 -4.73
N LEU A 24 -12.12 -6.33 -4.08
CA LEU A 24 -11.97 -6.60 -2.65
C LEU A 24 -11.59 -8.05 -2.42
N ILE A 25 -10.48 -8.26 -1.74
CA ILE A 25 -9.93 -9.56 -1.39
C ILE A 25 -9.79 -9.65 0.14
N THR A 26 -10.13 -10.77 0.72
CA THR A 26 -9.85 -11.11 2.12
C THR A 26 -8.84 -12.24 2.20
N TYR A 27 -8.06 -12.29 3.31
CA TYR A 27 -6.99 -13.26 3.48
C TYR A 27 -6.87 -13.82 4.92
N ALA A 28 -7.99 -13.91 5.63
CA ALA A 28 -7.98 -14.32 7.04
C ALA A 28 -8.14 -15.84 7.26
N SER A 29 -8.70 -16.58 6.31
CA SER A 29 -8.87 -18.05 6.38
C SER A 29 -8.65 -18.66 5.00
N GLY A 30 -7.56 -18.26 4.37
CA GLY A 30 -7.33 -18.39 2.95
C GLY A 30 -7.69 -17.10 2.23
N GLU A 31 -7.13 -16.94 1.06
CA GLU A 31 -7.43 -15.82 0.17
C GLU A 31 -8.78 -16.02 -0.51
N LYS A 32 -9.60 -14.98 -0.52
CA LYS A 32 -10.91 -14.99 -1.15
C LYS A 32 -11.21 -13.70 -1.88
N LEU A 33 -11.55 -13.81 -3.15
CA LEU A 33 -12.14 -12.71 -3.92
C LEU A 33 -13.57 -12.46 -3.43
N VAL A 34 -13.77 -11.35 -2.69
CA VAL A 34 -15.08 -10.97 -2.11
C VAL A 34 -15.87 -10.11 -3.10
N LEU A 35 -15.19 -9.23 -3.83
CA LEU A 35 -15.76 -8.37 -4.85
C LEU A 35 -14.85 -8.37 -6.07
N PRO A 36 -15.32 -8.85 -7.24
CA PRO A 36 -14.58 -8.74 -8.48
C PRO A 36 -14.47 -7.26 -8.91
N PRO A 37 -13.65 -6.95 -9.94
CA PRO A 37 -13.50 -5.58 -10.43
C PRO A 37 -14.84 -4.91 -10.68
N THR A 38 -15.19 -3.93 -9.84
CA THR A 38 -16.49 -3.27 -9.78
C THR A 38 -16.32 -1.77 -9.96
N SER A 39 -17.11 -1.15 -10.86
CA SER A 39 -17.07 0.29 -11.08
C SER A 39 -17.39 1.08 -9.82
N GLY A 40 -16.69 2.21 -9.60
CA GLY A 40 -16.93 3.14 -8.51
C GLY A 40 -18.33 3.77 -8.54
N SER A 41 -19.07 3.70 -9.65
CA SER A 41 -20.48 4.08 -9.71
C SER A 41 -21.39 3.12 -8.92
N GLN A 42 -20.97 1.87 -8.74
CA GLN A 42 -21.72 0.82 -8.02
C GLN A 42 -21.45 0.86 -6.50
N LYS A 43 -21.47 2.05 -5.90
CA LYS A 43 -21.13 2.26 -4.48
C LYS A 43 -21.88 1.37 -3.51
N GLN A 44 -23.15 1.09 -3.76
CA GLN A 44 -23.95 0.21 -2.90
C GLN A 44 -23.45 -1.25 -2.90
N SER A 45 -23.00 -1.75 -4.04
CA SER A 45 -22.41 -3.10 -4.13
C SER A 45 -21.08 -3.17 -3.40
N ILE A 46 -20.23 -2.16 -3.55
CA ILE A 46 -18.95 -2.02 -2.84
C ILE A 46 -19.19 -1.94 -1.32
N LEU A 47 -20.12 -1.09 -0.88
CA LEU A 47 -20.45 -0.94 0.54
C LEU A 47 -21.05 -2.22 1.15
N ARG A 48 -21.87 -2.97 0.41
CA ARG A 48 -22.36 -4.28 0.87
C ARG A 48 -21.23 -5.28 1.08
N ALA A 49 -20.29 -5.35 0.15
CA ALA A 49 -19.10 -6.20 0.27
C ALA A 49 -18.26 -5.83 1.50
N ILE A 50 -18.00 -4.54 1.71
CA ILE A 50 -17.26 -4.02 2.88
C ILE A 50 -18.00 -4.36 4.19
N ASN A 51 -19.31 -4.18 4.23
CA ASN A 51 -20.12 -4.48 5.42
C ASN A 51 -20.12 -5.97 5.77
N GLY A 52 -20.07 -6.84 4.77
CA GLY A 52 -20.02 -8.30 4.91
C GLY A 52 -18.67 -8.84 5.40
N LEU A 53 -17.60 -8.03 5.46
CA LEU A 53 -16.30 -8.48 5.96
C LEU A 53 -16.40 -9.00 7.40
N GLN A 54 -15.71 -10.09 7.69
CA GLN A 54 -15.62 -10.69 9.02
C GLN A 54 -14.17 -10.83 9.43
N ALA A 55 -13.90 -10.69 10.74
CA ALA A 55 -12.59 -10.96 11.30
C ALA A 55 -12.45 -12.46 11.59
N GLY A 56 -11.28 -13.01 11.39
CA GLY A 56 -10.99 -14.40 11.74
C GLY A 56 -9.90 -15.03 10.86
N GLY A 57 -9.42 -16.20 11.28
CA GLY A 57 -8.48 -17.02 10.52
C GLY A 57 -7.00 -16.71 10.72
N ALA A 58 -6.14 -17.59 10.17
CA ALA A 58 -4.70 -17.42 10.11
C ALA A 58 -4.30 -16.74 8.78
N THR A 59 -3.27 -15.93 8.82
CA THR A 59 -2.87 -15.09 7.70
C THR A 59 -1.91 -15.82 6.75
N ALA A 60 -2.33 -16.07 5.51
CA ALA A 60 -1.45 -16.47 4.41
C ALA A 60 -1.14 -15.22 3.55
N GLY A 61 -0.26 -14.35 4.07
CA GLY A 61 -0.04 -13.01 3.48
C GLY A 61 0.55 -13.04 2.08
N GLU A 62 1.47 -13.97 1.78
CA GLU A 62 2.09 -14.11 0.47
C GLU A 62 1.07 -14.43 -0.62
N GLN A 63 0.25 -15.45 -0.40
CA GLN A 63 -0.77 -15.89 -1.35
C GLN A 63 -1.81 -14.78 -1.61
N ALA A 64 -2.17 -14.02 -0.56
CA ALA A 64 -3.07 -12.89 -0.68
C ALA A 64 -2.49 -11.76 -1.55
N ILE A 65 -1.21 -11.44 -1.41
CA ILE A 65 -0.54 -10.44 -2.25
C ILE A 65 -0.45 -10.95 -3.69
N GLN A 66 -0.13 -12.22 -3.91
CA GLN A 66 -0.11 -12.82 -5.24
C GLN A 66 -1.49 -12.74 -5.92
N LEU A 67 -2.56 -13.11 -5.22
CA LEU A 67 -3.93 -12.98 -5.73
C LEU A 67 -4.31 -11.52 -6.00
N ALA A 68 -3.91 -10.59 -5.12
CA ALA A 68 -4.18 -9.18 -5.31
C ALA A 68 -3.53 -8.63 -6.59
N TYR A 69 -2.28 -9.02 -6.87
CA TYR A 69 -1.61 -8.64 -8.11
C TYR A 69 -2.24 -9.28 -9.34
N GLN A 70 -2.63 -10.56 -9.29
CA GLN A 70 -3.34 -11.22 -10.39
C GLN A 70 -4.65 -10.50 -10.74
N GLU A 71 -5.44 -10.13 -9.73
CA GLU A 71 -6.69 -9.40 -9.94
C GLU A 71 -6.44 -7.94 -10.39
N ALA A 72 -5.41 -7.29 -9.90
CA ALA A 72 -5.02 -5.95 -10.34
C ALA A 72 -4.56 -5.94 -11.82
N GLU A 73 -3.84 -6.96 -12.27
CA GLU A 73 -3.45 -7.14 -13.67
C GLU A 73 -4.68 -7.32 -14.59
N LYS A 74 -5.66 -8.15 -14.19
CA LYS A 74 -6.92 -8.34 -14.94
C LYS A 74 -7.74 -7.06 -15.03
N ALA A 75 -7.69 -6.22 -13.99
CA ALA A 75 -8.43 -4.96 -13.91
C ALA A 75 -7.62 -3.75 -14.39
N HIS A 76 -6.40 -3.94 -14.85
CA HIS A 76 -5.43 -2.88 -15.16
C HIS A 76 -6.02 -1.79 -16.07
N ILE A 77 -5.88 -0.56 -15.65
CA ILE A 77 -6.32 0.62 -16.42
C ILE A 77 -5.08 1.24 -17.07
N LYS A 78 -4.97 1.11 -18.38
CA LYS A 78 -3.87 1.72 -19.15
C LYS A 78 -3.88 3.23 -18.97
N ASN A 79 -2.72 3.81 -18.69
CA ASN A 79 -2.55 5.24 -18.37
C ASN A 79 -3.35 5.71 -17.14
N GLY A 80 -3.83 4.78 -16.33
CA GLY A 80 -4.45 5.04 -15.04
C GLY A 80 -3.53 4.69 -13.88
N ILE A 81 -3.97 5.00 -12.68
CA ILE A 81 -3.29 4.61 -11.46
C ILE A 81 -3.83 3.25 -11.02
N ASN A 82 -2.95 2.26 -10.96
CA ASN A 82 -3.29 0.92 -10.51
C ASN A 82 -2.58 0.66 -9.18
N ARG A 83 -3.35 0.42 -8.12
CA ARG A 83 -2.82 0.36 -6.77
C ARG A 83 -3.49 -0.72 -5.92
N ILE A 84 -2.67 -1.45 -5.20
CA ILE A 84 -3.10 -2.36 -4.14
C ILE A 84 -3.02 -1.62 -2.81
N LEU A 85 -4.07 -1.72 -1.99
CA LEU A 85 -4.10 -1.26 -0.61
C LEU A 85 -4.14 -2.50 0.29
N LEU A 86 -3.02 -2.84 0.92
CA LEU A 86 -2.91 -3.95 1.84
C LEU A 86 -3.26 -3.46 3.26
N ALA A 87 -4.40 -3.88 3.77
CA ALA A 87 -4.86 -3.55 5.12
C ALA A 87 -4.62 -4.71 6.08
N THR A 88 -3.87 -4.48 7.14
CA THR A 88 -3.55 -5.49 8.16
C THR A 88 -3.71 -4.94 9.58
N ASP A 89 -3.97 -5.82 10.55
CA ASP A 89 -4.18 -5.44 11.94
C ASP A 89 -3.02 -5.82 12.89
N GLY A 90 -1.86 -6.10 12.35
CA GLY A 90 -0.61 -6.27 13.10
C GLY A 90 0.11 -7.59 12.90
N ASP A 91 -0.60 -8.71 12.85
CA ASP A 91 0.01 -10.01 12.59
C ASP A 91 -0.01 -10.31 11.08
N PHE A 92 0.71 -9.51 10.30
CA PHE A 92 1.01 -9.89 8.94
C PHE A 92 2.10 -10.96 8.97
N ASN A 93 1.70 -12.17 9.31
CA ASN A 93 2.56 -13.33 9.20
C ASN A 93 2.58 -13.76 7.73
N VAL A 94 3.66 -13.43 7.06
CA VAL A 94 3.81 -13.70 5.61
C VAL A 94 3.95 -15.19 5.33
N GLY A 95 3.86 -16.05 6.36
CA GLY A 95 4.14 -17.48 6.20
C GLY A 95 5.60 -17.70 5.75
N ILE A 96 6.50 -16.88 6.27
CA ILE A 96 7.80 -16.60 5.68
C ILE A 96 8.66 -17.85 5.59
N THR A 97 8.78 -18.34 4.39
CA THR A 97 10.01 -18.96 3.98
C THR A 97 10.94 -17.97 3.31
N ASP A 98 10.41 -16.86 2.73
CA ASP A 98 11.28 -15.90 2.06
C ASP A 98 10.64 -14.52 1.83
N PHE A 99 10.88 -13.59 2.79
CA PHE A 99 10.47 -12.20 2.65
C PHE A 99 11.13 -11.50 1.44
N ASP A 100 12.36 -11.86 1.13
CA ASP A 100 13.10 -11.26 0.02
C ASP A 100 12.48 -11.68 -1.32
N THR A 101 11.98 -12.90 -1.45
CA THR A 101 11.21 -13.34 -2.61
C THR A 101 9.92 -12.53 -2.77
N LEU A 102 9.16 -12.32 -1.69
CA LEU A 102 7.96 -11.50 -1.73
C LEU A 102 8.26 -10.06 -2.13
N LYS A 103 9.30 -9.47 -1.54
CA LYS A 103 9.77 -8.12 -1.87
C LYS A 103 10.21 -8.03 -3.33
N GLY A 104 10.93 -9.03 -3.84
CA GLY A 104 11.33 -9.11 -5.26
C GLY A 104 10.12 -9.17 -6.19
N MET A 105 9.11 -9.98 -5.87
CA MET A 105 7.87 -10.05 -6.64
C MET A 105 7.16 -8.69 -6.68
N VAL A 106 7.03 -8.02 -5.53
CA VAL A 106 6.40 -6.69 -5.44
C VAL A 106 7.15 -5.67 -6.30
N ALA A 107 8.49 -5.68 -6.25
CA ALA A 107 9.34 -4.79 -7.05
C ALA A 107 9.17 -5.04 -8.57
N GLU A 108 9.01 -6.29 -9.01
CA GLU A 108 8.74 -6.60 -10.42
C GLU A 108 7.35 -6.11 -10.86
N LYS A 109 6.33 -6.31 -10.02
CA LYS A 109 4.96 -5.86 -10.32
C LYS A 109 4.84 -4.33 -10.36
N ARG A 110 5.65 -3.60 -9.57
CA ARG A 110 5.80 -2.15 -9.67
C ARG A 110 6.20 -1.71 -11.07
N LYS A 111 7.14 -2.40 -11.72
CA LYS A 111 7.57 -2.12 -13.10
C LYS A 111 6.43 -2.27 -14.11
N ALA A 112 5.44 -3.11 -13.82
CA ALA A 112 4.22 -3.24 -14.61
C ALA A 112 3.17 -2.14 -14.33
N GLY A 113 3.50 -1.15 -13.51
CA GLY A 113 2.63 -0.01 -13.18
C GLY A 113 1.57 -0.29 -12.12
N ILE A 114 1.78 -1.31 -11.26
CA ILE A 114 0.90 -1.62 -10.14
C ILE A 114 1.65 -1.38 -8.83
N SER A 115 1.26 -0.33 -8.10
CA SER A 115 1.89 0.02 -6.82
C SER A 115 1.21 -0.66 -5.63
N LEU A 116 1.94 -0.81 -4.52
CA LEU A 116 1.46 -1.42 -3.27
C LEU A 116 1.61 -0.44 -2.11
N THR A 117 0.50 -0.02 -1.54
CA THR A 117 0.44 0.77 -0.30
C THR A 117 0.00 -0.13 0.85
N THR A 118 0.62 0.02 2.01
CA THR A 118 0.33 -0.76 3.20
C THR A 118 -0.30 0.10 4.29
N LEU A 119 -1.39 -0.41 4.89
CA LEU A 119 -2.16 0.26 5.92
C LEU A 119 -2.22 -0.62 7.17
N GLY A 120 -1.58 -0.18 8.25
CA GLY A 120 -1.62 -0.83 9.56
C GLY A 120 -2.79 -0.33 10.40
N PHE A 121 -3.52 -1.22 11.05
CA PHE A 121 -4.68 -0.89 11.89
C PHE A 121 -4.56 -1.40 13.32
N GLY A 122 -4.84 -0.56 14.30
CA GLY A 122 -5.01 -0.94 15.69
C GLY A 122 -3.76 -0.80 16.54
N THR A 123 -3.82 -1.24 17.81
CA THR A 123 -2.73 -1.21 18.78
C THR A 123 -2.21 -2.63 19.04
N GLY A 124 -0.90 -2.86 19.00
CA GLY A 124 -0.30 -4.17 19.29
C GLY A 124 1.03 -4.43 18.59
N ASN A 125 1.50 -5.67 18.66
CA ASN A 125 2.73 -6.13 18.01
C ASN A 125 2.57 -6.07 16.48
N TYR A 126 2.98 -4.97 15.92
CA TYR A 126 2.90 -4.67 14.51
C TYR A 126 4.31 -4.72 13.91
N ASN A 127 4.50 -5.49 12.84
CA ASN A 127 5.77 -5.51 12.15
C ASN A 127 5.85 -4.35 11.15
N GLU A 128 5.99 -3.14 11.70
CA GLU A 128 6.06 -1.88 10.95
C GLU A 128 7.14 -1.92 9.87
N ARG A 129 8.33 -2.38 10.25
CA ARG A 129 9.47 -2.47 9.33
C ARG A 129 9.18 -3.30 8.09
N LEU A 130 8.49 -4.43 8.25
CA LEU A 130 8.13 -5.31 7.13
C LEU A 130 7.13 -4.64 6.20
N MET A 131 6.13 -3.97 6.77
CA MET A 131 5.09 -3.27 5.99
C MET A 131 5.66 -2.06 5.25
N GLU A 132 6.57 -1.33 5.88
CA GLU A 132 7.29 -0.22 5.25
C GLU A 132 8.14 -0.72 4.09
N GLN A 133 8.94 -1.78 4.28
CA GLN A 133 9.76 -2.35 3.22
C GLN A 133 8.96 -2.89 2.03
N LEU A 134 7.76 -3.46 2.27
CA LEU A 134 6.87 -3.88 1.20
C LEU A 134 6.29 -2.69 0.43
N ALA A 135 5.89 -1.64 1.13
CA ALA A 135 5.39 -0.42 0.50
C ALA A 135 6.47 0.25 -0.33
N ASP A 136 7.70 0.34 0.18
CA ASP A 136 8.85 0.89 -0.54
C ASP A 136 9.17 0.09 -1.81
N ALA A 137 9.22 -1.25 -1.71
CA ALA A 137 9.43 -2.11 -2.87
C ALA A 137 8.31 -1.96 -3.91
N GLY A 138 7.08 -1.65 -3.48
CA GLY A 138 5.89 -1.49 -4.30
C GLY A 138 5.63 -0.06 -4.80
N ASP A 139 6.56 0.88 -4.63
CA ASP A 139 6.36 2.30 -4.98
C ASP A 139 5.08 2.88 -4.35
N GLY A 140 4.82 2.51 -3.12
CA GLY A 140 3.69 2.95 -2.34
C GLY A 140 4.10 3.64 -1.04
N ASN A 141 3.12 3.79 -0.14
CA ASN A 141 3.34 4.40 1.15
C ASN A 141 2.88 3.44 2.26
N TYR A 142 3.58 3.49 3.38
CA TYR A 142 3.11 2.91 4.63
C TYR A 142 2.35 3.96 5.45
N SER A 143 1.25 3.55 6.09
CA SER A 143 0.50 4.39 7.02
C SER A 143 -0.10 3.58 8.14
N TYR A 144 -0.05 4.13 9.34
CA TYR A 144 -0.66 3.55 10.53
C TYR A 144 -1.95 4.29 10.88
N ILE A 145 -3.02 3.53 11.11
CA ILE A 145 -4.36 4.05 11.37
C ILE A 145 -4.86 3.45 12.69
N ASP A 146 -4.84 4.24 13.75
CA ASP A 146 -5.30 3.85 15.09
C ASP A 146 -6.68 4.38 15.44
N ASN A 147 -7.14 5.43 14.75
CA ASN A 147 -8.41 6.08 15.01
C ASN A 147 -9.05 6.64 13.72
N PRO A 148 -10.37 6.99 13.75
CA PRO A 148 -11.08 7.51 12.59
C PRO A 148 -10.55 8.83 12.03
N ASN A 149 -9.97 9.69 12.86
CA ASN A 149 -9.41 10.96 12.43
C ASN A 149 -8.13 10.73 11.62
N GLU A 150 -7.31 9.77 12.06
CA GLU A 150 -6.11 9.38 11.32
C GLU A 150 -6.48 8.72 9.99
N ALA A 151 -7.50 7.83 9.97
CA ALA A 151 -8.05 7.29 8.73
C ALA A 151 -8.42 8.40 7.73
N LYS A 152 -9.12 9.44 8.21
CA LYS A 152 -9.51 10.57 7.37
C LYS A 152 -8.30 11.36 6.85
N LYS A 153 -7.30 11.60 7.69
CA LYS A 153 -6.06 12.29 7.28
C LYS A 153 -5.29 11.47 6.24
N VAL A 154 -5.11 10.17 6.48
CA VAL A 154 -4.43 9.27 5.55
C VAL A 154 -5.14 9.27 4.20
N LEU A 155 -6.47 9.13 4.19
CA LEU A 155 -7.25 9.14 2.97
C LEU A 155 -7.25 10.51 2.26
N GLN A 156 -7.36 11.61 3.00
CA GLN A 156 -7.38 12.94 2.40
C GLN A 156 -6.01 13.42 1.94
N ARG A 157 -4.95 13.15 2.71
CA ARG A 157 -3.59 13.64 2.40
C ARG A 157 -2.82 12.69 1.50
N GLN A 158 -2.94 11.38 1.74
CA GLN A 158 -2.14 10.40 1.03
C GLN A 158 -2.85 9.81 -0.19
N LEU A 159 -4.16 9.53 -0.13
CA LEU A 159 -4.85 9.04 -1.32
C LEU A 159 -5.07 10.13 -2.36
N SER A 160 -5.34 11.37 -1.97
CA SER A 160 -5.43 12.47 -2.95
C SER A 160 -4.07 12.78 -3.59
N SER A 161 -2.98 12.74 -2.84
CA SER A 161 -1.62 12.93 -3.36
C SER A 161 -1.04 11.63 -3.94
N THR A 162 -1.45 10.47 -3.44
CA THR A 162 -0.98 9.15 -3.86
C THR A 162 -1.76 8.62 -5.07
N LEU A 163 -2.99 9.13 -5.32
CA LEU A 163 -3.76 8.83 -6.53
C LEU A 163 -3.32 9.66 -7.75
N ALA A 164 -2.45 10.64 -7.57
CA ALA A 164 -1.87 11.41 -8.67
C ALA A 164 -0.34 11.31 -8.60
N THR A 165 0.25 10.37 -9.32
CA THR A 165 1.70 10.33 -9.51
C THR A 165 2.09 11.55 -10.34
N VAL A 166 2.71 12.54 -9.72
CA VAL A 166 3.18 13.76 -10.41
C VAL A 166 4.59 13.61 -10.95
N ALA A 167 5.37 12.68 -10.40
CA ALA A 167 6.70 12.32 -10.85
C ALA A 167 7.04 10.88 -10.43
N GLN A 168 7.82 10.20 -11.21
CA GLN A 168 8.37 8.87 -10.92
C GLN A 168 9.88 8.99 -10.75
N ASP A 169 10.48 8.08 -10.01
CA ASP A 169 11.93 7.99 -9.78
C ASP A 169 12.55 9.32 -9.28
N VAL A 170 11.87 9.97 -8.32
CA VAL A 170 12.35 11.23 -7.73
C VAL A 170 13.51 10.94 -6.79
N LYS A 171 14.67 11.48 -7.10
CA LYS A 171 15.87 11.43 -6.27
C LYS A 171 16.21 12.83 -5.79
N ILE A 172 16.45 12.98 -4.49
CA ILE A 172 16.77 14.27 -3.87
C ILE A 172 18.21 14.22 -3.38
N GLN A 173 19.04 15.11 -3.89
CA GLN A 173 20.40 15.33 -3.41
C GLN A 173 20.47 16.65 -2.66
N VAL A 174 21.04 16.62 -1.45
CA VAL A 174 21.27 17.81 -0.64
C VAL A 174 22.77 17.96 -0.43
N GLU A 175 23.33 19.08 -0.87
CA GLU A 175 24.73 19.43 -0.65
C GLU A 175 24.82 20.55 0.38
N PHE A 176 25.60 20.33 1.44
CA PHE A 176 25.83 21.32 2.47
C PHE A 176 27.16 22.06 2.24
N ASN A 177 27.16 23.39 2.47
CA ASN A 177 28.39 24.17 2.42
C ASN A 177 29.29 23.78 3.60
N PRO A 178 30.48 23.18 3.37
CA PRO A 178 31.38 22.72 4.43
C PRO A 178 31.96 23.87 5.26
N ALA A 179 31.92 25.09 4.75
CA ALA A 179 32.38 26.27 5.51
C ALA A 179 31.40 26.69 6.62
N THR A 180 30.12 26.30 6.51
CA THR A 180 29.06 26.72 7.44
C THR A 180 28.40 25.58 8.17
N VAL A 181 28.43 24.34 7.65
CA VAL A 181 27.83 23.15 8.24
C VAL A 181 28.91 22.16 8.66
N LYS A 182 29.06 21.97 9.97
CA LYS A 182 30.07 21.08 10.55
C LYS A 182 29.61 19.60 10.49
N GLU A 183 28.35 19.36 10.81
CA GLU A 183 27.80 18.01 10.90
C GLU A 183 26.33 18.04 10.45
N TYR A 184 25.89 16.97 9.82
CA TYR A 184 24.50 16.78 9.46
C TYR A 184 24.14 15.29 9.52
N ARG A 185 22.85 14.99 9.67
CA ARG A 185 22.31 13.63 9.53
C ARG A 185 20.93 13.67 8.90
N LEU A 186 20.58 12.62 8.17
CA LEU A 186 19.22 12.40 7.73
C LEU A 186 18.37 12.00 8.93
N VAL A 187 17.16 12.55 9.04
CA VAL A 187 16.15 12.18 10.02
C VAL A 187 14.90 11.70 9.28
N GLY A 188 14.57 10.42 9.42
CA GLY A 188 13.58 9.75 8.59
C GLY A 188 14.16 9.35 7.22
N TYR A 189 13.49 8.42 6.55
CA TYR A 189 13.90 7.87 5.24
C TYR A 189 15.31 7.23 5.19
N GLU A 190 15.83 6.81 6.32
CA GLU A 190 17.17 6.20 6.42
C GLU A 190 17.28 4.90 5.59
N ASN A 191 16.15 4.21 5.41
CA ASN A 191 16.01 3.02 4.56
C ASN A 191 15.97 3.33 3.06
N ARG A 192 15.90 4.60 2.67
CA ARG A 192 15.88 5.08 1.28
C ARG A 192 17.14 5.84 0.88
N LEU A 193 18.21 5.71 1.66
CA LEU A 193 19.50 6.31 1.31
C LEU A 193 20.06 5.64 0.06
N LEU A 194 20.31 6.46 -0.97
CA LEU A 194 20.98 6.03 -2.19
C LEU A 194 22.50 6.20 -2.03
N LYS A 195 23.25 5.25 -2.57
CA LYS A 195 24.69 5.44 -2.76
C LYS A 195 24.93 6.44 -3.90
N GLN A 196 26.07 7.13 -3.86
CA GLN A 196 26.40 8.10 -4.88
C GLN A 196 26.45 7.51 -6.30
N GLU A 197 26.87 6.25 -6.43
CA GLU A 197 26.92 5.50 -7.68
C GLU A 197 25.52 5.17 -8.24
N ASP A 198 24.50 5.08 -7.38
CA ASP A 198 23.13 4.71 -7.75
C ASP A 198 22.25 5.93 -8.08
N PHE A 199 22.78 7.15 -7.91
CA PHE A 199 21.98 8.37 -8.09
C PHE A 199 21.48 8.54 -9.53
N ASN A 200 22.26 8.11 -10.51
CA ASN A 200 21.91 8.15 -11.94
C ASN A 200 21.39 6.80 -12.48
N ASN A 201 21.10 5.85 -11.60
CA ASN A 201 20.63 4.53 -12.00
C ASN A 201 19.10 4.46 -11.85
N ASP A 202 18.38 4.37 -12.96
CA ASP A 202 16.90 4.33 -12.98
C ASP A 202 16.33 2.97 -12.54
N ASN A 203 17.18 2.01 -12.17
CA ASN A 203 16.78 0.66 -11.76
C ASN A 203 16.94 0.40 -10.24
N VAL A 204 17.24 1.42 -9.44
CA VAL A 204 17.48 1.31 -7.98
C VAL A 204 16.34 1.93 -7.18
#